data_deed21a0323a065407eb96174cecd7b8
#
_entry.id   deed21a0323a065407eb96174cecd7b8
#
_cell.length_a   1.000
_cell.length_b   1.000
_cell.length_c   1.000
_cell.angle_alpha   90.00
_cell.angle_beta   90.00
_cell.angle_gamma   90.00
#
_symmetry.space_group_name_H-M   'P 1'
#
loop_
_entity.id
_entity.type
_entity.pdbx_description
1 polymer ?
#
loop_
_entity_poly.entity_id
_entity_poly.type
_entity_poly.pdbx_seq_one_letter_code
_entity_poly.pdbx_strand_id
1 'polypeptide(L)'
;MSTQRFNSFEEFWPYYVAEHSQPATRALHALGTTAATACLIACIAERKWKLIPLAFLPGYGAAWLAHFFIEKNKPATFDYPLWSFLADYKMVALMAAGKMDEEVERALRE
;
A
#
# COMPACT_ATOMS: atom_id res chain seq x y z
N MET A 1 20.81 -6.75 -9.42
CA MET A 1 19.70 -6.48 -8.55
C MET A 1 20.10 -5.67 -7.34
N SER A 2 19.38 -4.67 -7.10
CA SER A 2 19.70 -3.75 -6.03
C SER A 2 19.28 -4.33 -4.67
N THR A 3 20.17 -4.26 -3.71
CA THR A 3 19.86 -4.59 -2.33
C THR A 3 19.73 -3.32 -1.53
N GLN A 4 18.95 -2.39 -2.08
CA GLN A 4 18.75 -1.11 -1.40
C GLN A 4 18.21 -1.33 0.00
N ARG A 5 18.80 -0.60 0.92
CA ARG A 5 18.32 -0.59 2.29
C ARG A 5 17.99 0.83 2.68
N PHE A 6 16.82 0.99 3.26
CA PHE A 6 16.36 2.30 3.70
C PHE A 6 16.52 2.38 5.21
N ASN A 7 16.99 3.53 5.67
CA ASN A 7 17.25 3.73 7.09
C ASN A 7 16.11 4.45 7.80
N SER A 8 15.16 4.99 7.03
CA SER A 8 14.03 5.72 7.59
C SER A 8 12.84 5.62 6.67
N PHE A 9 11.67 5.91 7.21
CA PHE A 9 10.47 5.94 6.41
C PHE A 9 10.56 7.02 5.33
N GLU A 10 11.19 8.16 5.64
CA GLU A 10 11.35 9.24 4.67
C GLU A 10 12.17 8.80 3.46
N GLU A 11 13.18 7.96 3.67
CA GLU A 11 13.95 7.41 2.56
C GLU A 11 13.16 6.36 1.79
N PHE A 12 12.35 5.59 2.49
CA PHE A 12 11.55 4.53 1.90
C PHE A 12 10.41 5.08 1.04
N TRP A 13 9.82 6.20 1.45
CA TRP A 13 8.61 6.72 0.83
C TRP A 13 8.73 6.94 -0.69
N PRO A 14 9.77 7.62 -1.21
CA PRO A 14 9.87 7.79 -2.66
C PRO A 14 9.97 6.47 -3.42
N TYR A 15 10.66 5.50 -2.85
CA TYR A 15 10.73 4.17 -3.44
C TYR A 15 9.35 3.53 -3.51
N TYR A 16 8.59 3.60 -2.41
CA TYR A 16 7.23 3.06 -2.38
C TYR A 16 6.35 3.75 -3.43
N VAL A 17 6.45 5.06 -3.53
CA VAL A 17 5.64 5.82 -4.50
C VAL A 17 5.98 5.41 -5.92
N ALA A 18 7.26 5.25 -6.23
CA ALA A 18 7.69 4.85 -7.57
C ALA A 18 7.17 3.46 -7.94
N GLU A 19 7.06 2.56 -6.94
CA GLU A 19 6.52 1.22 -7.14
C GLU A 19 5.01 1.23 -7.34
N HIS A 20 4.36 2.37 -7.15
CA HIS A 20 2.92 2.54 -7.31
C HIS A 20 2.64 3.66 -8.32
N SER A 21 3.38 3.66 -9.43
CA SER A 21 3.32 4.75 -10.40
C SER A 21 2.07 4.74 -11.26
N GLN A 22 1.40 3.60 -11.40
CA GLN A 22 0.20 3.50 -12.22
C GLN A 22 -1.04 3.88 -11.41
N PRO A 23 -1.93 4.74 -11.97
CA PRO A 23 -3.15 5.10 -11.26
C PRO A 23 -4.03 3.90 -10.90
N ALA A 24 -4.07 2.89 -11.78
CA ALA A 24 -4.87 1.69 -11.50
C ALA A 24 -4.34 0.95 -10.27
N THR A 25 -3.01 0.88 -10.11
CA THR A 25 -2.40 0.26 -8.94
C THR A 25 -2.83 0.96 -7.67
N ARG A 26 -2.77 2.30 -7.70
CA ARG A 26 -3.14 3.09 -6.52
C ARG A 26 -4.63 2.92 -6.19
N ALA A 27 -5.48 2.86 -7.21
CA ALA A 27 -6.91 2.65 -7.00
C ALA A 27 -7.20 1.29 -6.37
N LEU A 28 -6.52 0.24 -6.84
CA LEU A 28 -6.68 -1.09 -6.25
C LEU A 28 -6.20 -1.12 -4.81
N HIS A 29 -5.07 -0.46 -4.52
CA HIS A 29 -4.58 -0.35 -3.15
C HIS A 29 -5.59 0.36 -2.26
N ALA A 30 -6.17 1.47 -2.74
CA ALA A 30 -7.12 2.22 -1.95
C ALA A 30 -8.37 1.39 -1.66
N LEU A 31 -8.87 0.68 -2.67
CA LEU A 31 -10.02 -0.20 -2.50
C LEU A 31 -9.71 -1.31 -1.50
N GLY A 32 -8.57 -1.97 -1.68
CA GLY A 32 -8.20 -3.09 -0.82
C GLY A 32 -7.95 -2.64 0.61
N THR A 33 -7.25 -1.53 0.81
CA THR A 33 -6.96 -1.00 2.13
C THR A 33 -8.25 -0.59 2.84
N THR A 34 -9.16 0.06 2.11
CA THR A 34 -10.43 0.49 2.68
C THR A 34 -11.28 -0.72 3.07
N ALA A 35 -11.38 -1.72 2.17
CA ALA A 35 -12.15 -2.92 2.45
C ALA A 35 -11.56 -3.69 3.64
N ALA A 36 -10.23 -3.84 3.68
CA ALA A 36 -9.58 -4.54 4.77
C ALA A 36 -9.81 -3.81 6.10
N THR A 37 -9.71 -2.48 6.09
CA THR A 37 -9.93 -1.69 7.29
C THR A 37 -11.36 -1.83 7.79
N ALA A 38 -12.33 -1.78 6.87
CA ALA A 38 -13.74 -1.94 7.25
C ALA A 38 -13.99 -3.33 7.84
N CYS A 39 -13.40 -4.36 7.23
CA CYS A 39 -13.54 -5.73 7.75
C CYS A 39 -12.90 -5.86 9.14
N LEU A 40 -11.73 -5.25 9.32
CA LEU A 40 -11.04 -5.29 10.60
C LEU A 40 -11.87 -4.62 11.69
N ILE A 41 -12.42 -3.44 11.39
CA ILE A 41 -13.26 -2.72 12.33
C ILE A 41 -14.48 -3.56 12.69
N ALA A 42 -15.13 -4.17 11.70
CA ALA A 42 -16.30 -5.01 11.94
C ALA A 42 -15.95 -6.22 12.82
N CYS A 43 -14.80 -6.86 12.56
CA CYS A 43 -14.36 -8.00 13.36
C CYS A 43 -14.15 -7.59 14.82
N ILE A 44 -13.54 -6.43 15.04
CA ILE A 44 -13.29 -5.95 16.39
C ILE A 44 -14.60 -5.59 17.08
N ALA A 45 -15.49 -4.86 16.37
CA ALA A 45 -16.76 -4.42 16.94
C ALA A 45 -17.65 -5.61 17.33
N GLU A 46 -17.62 -6.69 16.55
CA GLU A 46 -18.43 -7.87 16.81
C GLU A 46 -17.68 -8.96 17.55
N ARG A 47 -16.44 -8.65 17.98
CA ARG A 47 -15.61 -9.58 18.76
C ARG A 47 -15.34 -10.90 18.04
N LYS A 48 -15.21 -10.84 16.72
CA LYS A 48 -14.91 -12.01 15.91
C LYS A 48 -13.39 -12.10 15.71
N TRP A 49 -12.70 -12.32 16.82
CA TRP A 49 -11.23 -12.25 16.85
C TRP A 49 -10.56 -13.25 15.90
N LYS A 50 -11.17 -14.42 15.72
CA LYS A 50 -10.58 -15.44 14.86
C LYS A 50 -10.63 -15.08 13.39
N LEU A 51 -11.47 -14.12 13.01
CA LEU A 51 -11.60 -13.68 11.63
C LEU A 51 -10.66 -12.53 11.27
N ILE A 52 -9.97 -11.95 12.27
CA ILE A 52 -9.09 -10.81 12.03
C ILE A 52 -8.03 -11.09 10.95
N PRO A 53 -7.34 -12.24 10.96
CA PRO A 53 -6.37 -12.50 9.89
C PRO A 53 -7.00 -12.47 8.49
N LEU A 54 -8.25 -12.92 8.36
CA LEU A 54 -8.94 -12.91 7.07
C LEU A 54 -9.27 -11.49 6.61
N ALA A 55 -9.38 -10.53 7.54
CA ALA A 55 -9.69 -9.15 7.20
C ALA A 55 -8.59 -8.52 6.36
N PHE A 56 -7.37 -9.05 6.42
CA PHE A 56 -6.25 -8.52 5.64
C PHE A 56 -6.22 -9.02 4.20
N LEU A 57 -7.00 -10.07 3.87
CA LEU A 57 -6.98 -10.65 2.53
C LEU A 57 -7.37 -9.65 1.43
N PRO A 58 -8.44 -8.85 1.57
CA PRO A 58 -8.79 -7.92 0.48
C PRO A 58 -7.67 -6.94 0.17
N GLY A 59 -6.99 -6.43 1.20
CA GLY A 59 -5.91 -5.47 1.00
C GLY A 59 -4.71 -6.08 0.30
N TYR A 60 -4.22 -7.19 0.84
CA TYR A 60 -3.04 -7.84 0.25
C TYR A 60 -3.36 -8.46 -1.10
N GLY A 61 -4.56 -9.03 -1.26
CA GLY A 61 -4.95 -9.58 -2.55
C GLY A 61 -4.97 -8.53 -3.65
N ALA A 62 -5.59 -7.38 -3.36
CA ALA A 62 -5.64 -6.29 -4.33
C ALA A 62 -4.25 -5.74 -4.63
N ALA A 63 -3.43 -5.56 -3.57
CA ALA A 63 -2.09 -5.02 -3.72
C ALA A 63 -1.21 -5.94 -4.56
N TRP A 64 -1.24 -7.23 -4.27
CA TRP A 64 -0.41 -8.18 -5.00
C TRP A 64 -0.86 -8.31 -6.45
N LEU A 65 -2.17 -8.29 -6.69
CA LEU A 65 -2.70 -8.30 -8.04
C LEU A 65 -2.17 -7.11 -8.83
N ALA A 66 -2.21 -5.92 -8.22
CA ALA A 66 -1.73 -4.71 -8.88
C ALA A 66 -0.24 -4.78 -9.17
N HIS A 67 0.57 -5.21 -8.18
CA HIS A 67 2.01 -5.26 -8.39
C HIS A 67 2.42 -6.28 -9.44
N PHE A 68 1.84 -7.47 -9.41
CA PHE A 68 2.27 -8.51 -10.34
C PHE A 68 1.69 -8.33 -11.74
N PHE A 69 0.50 -7.77 -11.88
CA PHE A 69 -0.17 -7.71 -13.18
C PHE A 69 -0.20 -6.32 -13.81
N ILE A 70 -0.14 -5.26 -13.01
CA ILE A 70 -0.17 -3.89 -13.54
C ILE A 70 1.21 -3.27 -13.54
N GLU A 71 1.85 -3.22 -12.37
CA GLU A 71 3.18 -2.61 -12.25
C GLU A 71 4.30 -3.51 -12.73
N LYS A 72 4.09 -4.82 -12.68
CA LYS A 72 5.10 -5.82 -13.05
C LYS A 72 6.31 -5.75 -12.14
N ASN A 73 6.07 -5.57 -10.84
CA ASN A 73 7.13 -5.53 -9.85
C ASN A 73 6.75 -6.33 -8.61
N LYS A 74 7.66 -6.40 -7.64
CA LYS A 74 7.44 -7.13 -6.41
C LYS A 74 6.86 -6.18 -5.34
N PRO A 75 5.84 -6.61 -4.60
CA PRO A 75 5.32 -5.75 -3.53
C PRO A 75 6.40 -5.39 -2.50
N ALA A 76 6.44 -4.12 -2.10
CA ALA A 76 7.40 -3.65 -1.10
C ALA A 76 7.20 -4.32 0.25
N THR A 77 6.01 -4.85 0.51
CA THR A 77 5.70 -5.59 1.74
C THR A 77 6.65 -6.75 1.99
N PHE A 78 7.17 -7.36 0.92
CA PHE A 78 8.08 -8.51 1.07
C PHE A 78 9.37 -8.13 1.78
N ASP A 79 9.83 -6.89 1.60
CA ASP A 79 11.09 -6.44 2.17
C ASP A 79 10.89 -5.49 3.36
N TYR A 80 9.80 -4.73 3.36
CA TYR A 80 9.53 -3.69 4.36
C TYR A 80 8.06 -3.74 4.79
N PRO A 81 7.66 -4.79 5.53
CA PRO A 81 6.23 -4.98 5.83
C PRO A 81 5.61 -3.85 6.67
N LEU A 82 6.31 -3.37 7.70
CA LEU A 82 5.75 -2.33 8.54
C LEU A 82 5.67 -0.99 7.81
N TRP A 83 6.76 -0.61 7.14
CA TRP A 83 6.78 0.66 6.41
C TRP A 83 5.79 0.63 5.25
N SER A 84 5.62 -0.51 4.59
CA SER A 84 4.63 -0.64 3.51
C SER A 84 3.22 -0.48 4.04
N PHE A 85 2.94 -1.05 5.20
CA PHE A 85 1.64 -0.90 5.84
C PHE A 85 1.32 0.57 6.13
N LEU A 86 2.28 1.28 6.72
CA LEU A 86 2.11 2.70 7.01
C LEU A 86 2.01 3.52 5.73
N ALA A 87 2.80 3.17 4.72
CA ALA A 87 2.78 3.88 3.45
C ALA A 87 1.44 3.71 2.73
N ASP A 88 0.81 2.54 2.85
CA ASP A 88 -0.51 2.32 2.25
C ASP A 88 -1.52 3.34 2.77
N TYR A 89 -1.52 3.58 4.06
CA TYR A 89 -2.43 4.57 4.65
C TYR A 89 -2.06 6.00 4.27
N LYS A 90 -0.77 6.29 4.20
CA LYS A 90 -0.33 7.62 3.76
C LYS A 90 -0.76 7.86 2.32
N MET A 91 -0.60 6.86 1.46
CA MET A 91 -1.00 6.98 0.06
C MET A 91 -2.50 7.23 -0.07
N VAL A 92 -3.32 6.46 0.66
CA VAL A 92 -4.77 6.64 0.60
C VAL A 92 -5.16 8.03 1.07
N ALA A 93 -4.53 8.52 2.15
CA ALA A 93 -4.80 9.86 2.66
C ALA A 93 -4.45 10.93 1.64
N LEU A 94 -3.31 10.79 0.96
CA LEU A 94 -2.90 11.75 -0.06
C LEU A 94 -3.81 11.70 -1.29
N MET A 95 -4.29 10.50 -1.64
CA MET A 95 -5.26 10.38 -2.73
C MET A 95 -6.54 11.12 -2.38
N ALA A 96 -7.02 10.95 -1.15
CA ALA A 96 -8.25 11.63 -0.71
C ALA A 96 -8.07 13.14 -0.69
N ALA A 97 -6.86 13.62 -0.39
CA ALA A 97 -6.55 15.05 -0.36
C ALA A 97 -6.23 15.62 -1.75
N GLY A 98 -6.15 14.77 -2.77
CA GLY A 98 -5.82 15.21 -4.11
C GLY A 98 -4.35 15.57 -4.30
N LYS A 99 -3.47 15.01 -3.46
CA LYS A 99 -2.04 15.37 -3.49
C LYS A 99 -1.14 14.23 -3.94
N MET A 100 -1.70 13.06 -4.24
CA MET A 100 -0.88 11.91 -4.56
C MET A 100 -0.16 12.06 -5.90
N ASP A 101 -0.78 12.70 -6.89
CA ASP A 101 -0.14 12.88 -8.19
C ASP A 101 1.16 13.67 -8.08
N GLU A 102 1.20 14.68 -7.21
CA GLU A 102 2.42 15.45 -6.98
C GLU A 102 3.53 14.57 -6.39
N GLU A 103 3.16 13.66 -5.49
CA GLU A 103 4.12 12.73 -4.90
C GLU A 103 4.71 11.80 -5.94
N VAL A 104 3.87 11.32 -6.86
CA VAL A 104 4.33 10.44 -7.93
C VAL A 104 5.32 11.19 -8.82
N GLU A 105 4.99 12.41 -9.21
CA GLU A 105 5.88 13.20 -10.06
C GLU A 105 7.23 13.44 -9.38
N ARG A 106 7.19 13.76 -8.09
CA ARG A 106 8.43 14.00 -7.35
C ARG A 106 9.27 12.73 -7.26
N ALA A 107 8.64 11.61 -6.95
CA ALA A 107 9.37 10.35 -6.81
C ALA A 107 10.00 9.90 -8.11
N LEU A 108 9.32 10.10 -9.23
CA LEU A 108 9.85 9.68 -10.53
C LEU A 108 10.97 10.57 -11.03
N ARG A 109 11.11 11.77 -10.47
CA ARG A 109 12.21 12.68 -10.83
C ARG A 109 13.50 12.39 -10.06
N GLU A 110 13.41 11.66 -8.97
CA GLU A 110 14.57 11.37 -8.13
C GLU A 110 15.43 10.22 -8.64
#